data_69a31fa28bd93ce5fcd7c715fff18517
#
_entry.id   69a31fa28bd93ce5fcd7c715fff18517
#
_cell.length_a   1.000
_cell.length_b   1.000
_cell.length_c   1.000
_cell.angle_alpha   90.00
_cell.angle_beta   90.00
_cell.angle_gamma   90.00
#
_symmetry.space_group_name_H-M   'P 1'
#
loop_
_entity.id
_entity.type
_entity.pdbx_description
1 polymer ?
#
loop_
_entity_poly.entity_id
_entity_poly.type
_entity_poly.pdbx_seq_one_letter_code
_entity_poly.pdbx_strand_id
1 'polypeptide(L)'
;MGYALTALVRNLAAGARVASFMRVDRSAFRFDLAQWILVVVFSALLDIALDALRASPGASWSPLGVNGELFALGLLMLTSAVVAMLCRDAAIFVALPVVVLAAFPLLQVVHTLPAAAHLELASPWDTVFELAMFGWMIAVCVRAVHLLSDSPPRHRIARALLGGLLLSLPLWFGPLGGPLNGWWTNDDDADEAITGSNPASEPVMAMQGYLLDDALDDLEDGRSGVTDLYFVGFAPDSRNDGFRKELDLAQDVMDDRFDTRGRSIALINHRDTLTQKPFATLTNLRRVLQEIGDAMDPDEDIVMLYLTAGPEAEGGLAAVLPPLELVPVTPESVKQLLDSAGIRFRVIVVSTCAAGAWIDTLHDDDTAVLVSSPGQDRTRGCDGSAEPSPFSTALFGRALRSADSIPAALADVVADPALNGASGTRLSIGPGIDAQLRQVKRGAPTKTAALRGIAFDAGPGRFDNGRL
;
A
#
# COMPACT_ATOMS: atom_id res chain seq x y z
N MET A 1 -27.03 42.29 9.37
CA MET A 1 -26.98 40.83 9.33
C MET A 1 -27.84 40.24 8.20
N GLY A 2 -29.12 40.60 8.05
CA GLY A 2 -29.99 40.04 6.98
C GLY A 2 -29.50 40.26 5.55
N TYR A 3 -28.96 41.44 5.22
CA TYR A 3 -28.44 41.73 3.89
C TYR A 3 -27.22 40.87 3.49
N ALA A 4 -26.31 40.62 4.43
CA ALA A 4 -25.11 39.83 4.16
C ALA A 4 -25.45 38.32 3.92
N LEU A 5 -26.41 37.79 4.67
CA LEU A 5 -26.91 36.41 4.46
C LEU A 5 -27.68 36.28 3.14
N THR A 6 -28.50 37.24 2.77
CA THR A 6 -29.19 37.24 1.46
C THR A 6 -28.19 37.29 0.30
N ALA A 7 -27.10 38.03 0.45
CA ALA A 7 -26.04 38.11 -0.55
C ALA A 7 -25.23 36.79 -0.62
N LEU A 8 -24.99 36.11 0.52
CA LEU A 8 -24.37 34.77 0.55
C LEU A 8 -25.23 33.75 -0.21
N VAL A 9 -26.53 33.68 0.10
CA VAL A 9 -27.46 32.77 -0.60
C VAL A 9 -27.48 33.05 -2.11
N ARG A 10 -27.43 34.34 -2.48
CA ARG A 10 -27.33 34.74 -3.88
C ARG A 10 -26.03 34.26 -4.53
N ASN A 11 -24.87 34.39 -3.86
CA ASN A 11 -23.58 33.90 -4.35
C ASN A 11 -23.60 32.37 -4.50
N LEU A 12 -24.09 31.62 -3.52
CA LEU A 12 -24.20 30.15 -3.57
C LEU A 12 -25.14 29.70 -4.70
N ALA A 13 -26.29 30.35 -4.87
CA ALA A 13 -27.20 30.04 -5.98
C ALA A 13 -26.59 30.37 -7.36
N ALA A 14 -25.81 31.45 -7.48
CA ALA A 14 -25.06 31.75 -8.68
C ALA A 14 -23.92 30.75 -8.92
N GLY A 15 -23.20 30.33 -7.88
CA GLY A 15 -22.18 29.30 -7.92
C GLY A 15 -22.75 27.95 -8.36
N ALA A 16 -23.86 27.52 -7.80
CA ALA A 16 -24.56 26.32 -8.22
C ALA A 16 -24.93 26.32 -9.72
N ARG A 17 -25.34 27.48 -10.25
CA ARG A 17 -25.57 27.63 -11.71
C ARG A 17 -24.29 27.56 -12.52
N VAL A 18 -23.16 28.06 -12.00
CA VAL A 18 -21.84 27.86 -12.63
C VAL A 18 -21.53 26.36 -12.68
N ALA A 19 -21.67 25.66 -11.58
CA ALA A 19 -21.39 24.21 -11.49
C ALA A 19 -22.30 23.36 -12.39
N SER A 20 -23.60 23.75 -12.49
CA SER A 20 -24.59 23.05 -13.34
C SER A 20 -24.63 23.53 -14.79
N PHE A 21 -23.66 24.34 -15.25
CA PHE A 21 -23.59 24.88 -16.62
C PHE A 21 -24.81 25.72 -17.04
N MET A 22 -25.57 26.26 -16.09
CA MET A 22 -26.71 27.13 -16.35
C MET A 22 -26.24 28.57 -16.66
N ARG A 23 -27.01 29.33 -17.40
CA ARG A 23 -26.67 30.74 -17.72
C ARG A 23 -26.58 31.58 -16.45
N VAL A 24 -25.46 32.30 -16.31
CA VAL A 24 -25.16 33.17 -15.19
C VAL A 24 -24.27 34.31 -15.68
N ASP A 25 -24.50 35.51 -15.16
CA ASP A 25 -23.70 36.70 -15.47
C ASP A 25 -22.87 37.11 -14.25
N ARG A 26 -21.75 37.81 -14.46
CA ARG A 26 -20.86 38.31 -13.40
C ARG A 26 -21.62 39.13 -12.37
N SER A 27 -22.65 39.88 -12.78
CA SER A 27 -23.53 40.72 -11.92
C SER A 27 -24.38 39.88 -10.93
N ALA A 28 -24.48 38.56 -11.12
CA ALA A 28 -25.15 37.68 -10.17
C ALA A 28 -24.38 37.52 -8.86
N PHE A 29 -23.08 37.76 -8.88
CA PHE A 29 -22.22 37.66 -7.71
C PHE A 29 -22.00 39.00 -7.00
N ARG A 30 -21.66 38.92 -5.71
CA ARG A 30 -21.20 40.04 -4.88
C ARG A 30 -19.78 39.75 -4.40
N PHE A 31 -18.85 40.68 -4.63
CA PHE A 31 -17.41 40.52 -4.42
C PHE A 31 -16.86 41.42 -3.30
N ASP A 32 -17.66 41.75 -2.30
CA ASP A 32 -17.17 42.52 -1.15
C ASP A 32 -16.47 41.60 -0.11
N LEU A 33 -15.66 42.21 0.77
CA LEU A 33 -14.88 41.49 1.78
C LEU A 33 -15.76 40.64 2.71
N ALA A 34 -16.94 41.14 3.07
CA ALA A 34 -17.87 40.41 3.94
C ALA A 34 -18.39 39.15 3.25
N GLN A 35 -18.66 39.18 1.95
CA GLN A 35 -19.08 38.05 1.16
C GLN A 35 -17.91 37.05 0.99
N TRP A 36 -16.70 37.55 0.80
CA TRP A 36 -15.52 36.69 0.71
C TRP A 36 -15.35 35.87 2.00
N ILE A 37 -15.39 36.50 3.18
CA ILE A 37 -15.31 35.85 4.48
C ILE A 37 -16.46 34.83 4.66
N LEU A 38 -17.70 35.25 4.34
CA LEU A 38 -18.88 34.39 4.53
C LEU A 38 -18.84 33.13 3.64
N VAL A 39 -18.34 33.24 2.40
CA VAL A 39 -18.24 32.09 1.50
C VAL A 39 -17.15 31.14 1.98
N VAL A 40 -16.01 31.66 2.46
CA VAL A 40 -14.93 30.84 3.06
C VAL A 40 -15.43 30.09 4.30
N VAL A 41 -16.08 30.82 5.23
CA VAL A 41 -16.64 30.18 6.45
C VAL A 41 -17.70 29.13 6.09
N PHE A 42 -18.56 29.44 5.12
CA PHE A 42 -19.57 28.48 4.66
C PHE A 42 -18.93 27.22 4.06
N SER A 43 -17.90 27.39 3.23
CA SER A 43 -17.16 26.25 2.63
C SER A 43 -16.57 25.37 3.73
N ALA A 44 -15.84 25.95 4.68
CA ALA A 44 -15.25 25.20 5.79
C ALA A 44 -16.29 24.48 6.66
N LEU A 45 -17.42 25.13 6.96
CA LEU A 45 -18.51 24.49 7.70
C LEU A 45 -19.16 23.34 6.92
N LEU A 46 -19.26 23.48 5.60
CA LEU A 46 -19.76 22.41 4.73
C LEU A 46 -18.79 21.23 4.70
N ASP A 47 -17.48 21.50 4.59
CA ASP A 47 -16.44 20.46 4.62
C ASP A 47 -16.46 19.68 5.93
N ILE A 48 -16.57 20.37 7.07
CA ILE A 48 -16.75 19.76 8.39
C ILE A 48 -17.99 18.84 8.40
N ALA A 49 -19.11 19.32 7.86
CA ALA A 49 -20.36 18.55 7.86
C ALA A 49 -20.30 17.32 6.92
N LEU A 50 -19.69 17.48 5.75
CA LEU A 50 -19.54 16.38 4.78
C LEU A 50 -18.52 15.35 5.25
N ASP A 51 -17.46 15.78 5.91
CA ASP A 51 -16.47 14.88 6.51
C ASP A 51 -17.09 14.08 7.67
N ALA A 52 -17.93 14.72 8.50
CA ALA A 52 -18.70 14.03 9.53
C ALA A 52 -19.63 12.93 8.98
N LEU A 53 -20.16 13.09 7.75
CA LEU A 53 -20.99 12.07 7.10
C LEU A 53 -20.17 10.87 6.57
N ARG A 54 -18.85 11.05 6.39
CA ARG A 54 -17.92 9.99 5.97
C ARG A 54 -17.28 9.30 7.17
N ALA A 55 -17.29 9.96 8.32
CA ALA A 55 -16.65 9.47 9.52
C ALA A 55 -17.28 8.16 10.02
N SER A 56 -16.45 7.21 10.44
CA SER A 56 -16.90 5.95 11.04
C SER A 56 -17.58 6.19 12.38
N PRO A 57 -18.45 5.28 12.85
CA PRO A 57 -18.97 5.33 14.20
C PRO A 57 -17.83 5.31 15.23
N GLY A 58 -17.70 6.35 16.04
CA GLY A 58 -16.62 6.48 17.03
C GLY A 58 -15.54 7.51 16.65
N ALA A 59 -15.60 8.12 15.47
CA ALA A 59 -14.64 9.14 15.08
C ALA A 59 -14.65 10.35 16.02
N SER A 60 -13.45 10.83 16.39
CA SER A 60 -13.25 11.99 17.23
C SER A 60 -12.98 13.26 16.39
N TRP A 61 -13.28 14.43 16.98
CA TRP A 61 -13.01 15.72 16.33
C TRP A 61 -11.49 16.01 16.33
N SER A 62 -10.95 16.36 15.16
CA SER A 62 -9.56 16.75 14.98
C SER A 62 -9.42 18.23 14.59
N PRO A 63 -8.80 19.08 15.43
CA PRO A 63 -8.55 20.47 15.07
C PRO A 63 -7.53 20.62 13.93
N LEU A 64 -6.82 19.56 13.57
CA LEU A 64 -5.81 19.55 12.51
C LEU A 64 -6.42 19.69 11.11
N GLY A 65 -7.72 19.47 10.95
CA GLY A 65 -8.46 19.78 9.72
C GLY A 65 -8.32 21.23 9.26
N VAL A 66 -8.09 22.16 10.20
CA VAL A 66 -7.78 23.58 9.89
C VAL A 66 -6.55 23.71 8.97
N ASN A 67 -5.56 22.86 9.11
CA ASN A 67 -4.34 22.93 8.27
C ASN A 67 -4.67 22.68 6.79
N GLY A 68 -5.57 21.74 6.50
CA GLY A 68 -6.05 21.45 5.16
C GLY A 68 -6.77 22.64 4.53
N GLU A 69 -7.67 23.25 5.28
CA GLU A 69 -8.42 24.43 4.85
C GLU A 69 -7.51 25.63 4.56
N LEU A 70 -6.57 25.92 5.47
CA LEU A 70 -5.63 27.03 5.28
C LEU A 70 -4.71 26.80 4.09
N PHE A 71 -4.27 25.57 3.87
CA PHE A 71 -3.45 25.21 2.71
C PHE A 71 -4.25 25.37 1.41
N ALA A 72 -5.46 24.80 1.34
CA ALA A 72 -6.33 24.88 0.16
C ALA A 72 -6.68 26.35 -0.17
N LEU A 73 -6.99 27.16 0.85
CA LEU A 73 -7.25 28.59 0.68
C LEU A 73 -6.00 29.32 0.18
N GLY A 74 -4.82 29.08 0.75
CA GLY A 74 -3.55 29.66 0.30
C GLY A 74 -3.26 29.31 -1.16
N LEU A 75 -3.48 28.06 -1.55
CA LEU A 75 -3.29 27.59 -2.91
C LEU A 75 -4.30 28.21 -3.89
N LEU A 76 -5.56 28.33 -3.48
CA LEU A 76 -6.61 29.02 -4.25
C LEU A 76 -6.25 30.50 -4.46
N MET A 77 -5.72 31.16 -3.45
CA MET A 77 -5.27 32.55 -3.58
C MET A 77 -4.06 32.67 -4.51
N LEU A 78 -3.07 31.80 -4.39
CA LEU A 78 -1.91 31.79 -5.26
C LEU A 78 -2.29 31.57 -6.73
N THR A 79 -3.11 30.56 -7.01
CA THR A 79 -3.59 30.26 -8.37
C THR A 79 -4.47 31.38 -8.91
N SER A 80 -5.31 32.00 -8.08
CA SER A 80 -6.10 33.17 -8.46
C SER A 80 -5.23 34.36 -8.84
N ALA A 81 -4.10 34.58 -8.14
CA ALA A 81 -3.13 35.62 -8.50
C ALA A 81 -2.50 35.34 -9.87
N VAL A 82 -2.10 34.10 -10.13
CA VAL A 82 -1.54 33.69 -11.44
C VAL A 82 -2.58 33.89 -12.56
N VAL A 83 -3.84 33.54 -12.34
CA VAL A 83 -4.92 33.71 -13.31
C VAL A 83 -5.20 35.20 -13.56
N ALA A 84 -5.19 36.05 -12.51
CA ALA A 84 -5.34 37.49 -12.62
C ALA A 84 -4.22 38.09 -13.48
N MET A 85 -2.97 37.69 -13.30
CA MET A 85 -1.83 38.06 -14.13
C MET A 85 -2.01 37.61 -15.58
N LEU A 86 -2.42 36.37 -15.81
CA LEU A 86 -2.68 35.80 -17.13
C LEU A 86 -3.78 36.57 -17.88
N CYS A 87 -4.85 36.94 -17.19
CA CYS A 87 -5.97 37.70 -17.73
C CYS A 87 -5.70 39.23 -17.80
N ARG A 88 -4.63 39.70 -17.14
CA ARG A 88 -4.28 41.12 -17.00
C ARG A 88 -5.40 41.95 -16.35
N ASP A 89 -6.09 41.37 -15.40
CA ASP A 89 -7.17 42.00 -14.63
C ASP A 89 -7.03 41.66 -13.14
N ALA A 90 -6.61 42.63 -12.34
CA ALA A 90 -6.43 42.48 -10.90
C ALA A 90 -7.73 42.17 -10.15
N ALA A 91 -8.89 42.54 -10.69
CA ALA A 91 -10.17 42.25 -10.05
C ALA A 91 -10.49 40.77 -9.99
N ILE A 92 -9.89 39.95 -10.87
CA ILE A 92 -10.02 38.48 -10.89
C ILE A 92 -9.43 37.87 -9.61
N PHE A 93 -8.36 38.44 -9.06
CA PHE A 93 -7.73 37.95 -7.82
C PHE A 93 -8.73 37.85 -6.65
N VAL A 94 -9.63 38.82 -6.51
CA VAL A 94 -10.67 38.84 -5.44
C VAL A 94 -11.92 38.08 -5.87
N ALA A 95 -12.30 38.20 -7.14
CA ALA A 95 -13.56 37.65 -7.64
C ALA A 95 -13.52 36.12 -7.84
N LEU A 96 -12.38 35.56 -8.29
CA LEU A 96 -12.26 34.15 -8.64
C LEU A 96 -12.46 33.25 -7.43
N PRO A 97 -11.84 33.47 -6.26
CA PRO A 97 -12.10 32.65 -5.08
C PRO A 97 -13.58 32.63 -4.68
N VAL A 98 -14.28 33.76 -4.76
CA VAL A 98 -15.73 33.84 -4.43
C VAL A 98 -16.56 32.98 -5.39
N VAL A 99 -16.26 33.01 -6.69
CA VAL A 99 -16.99 32.22 -7.70
C VAL A 99 -16.69 30.71 -7.51
N VAL A 100 -15.43 30.37 -7.28
CA VAL A 100 -15.00 28.98 -7.08
C VAL A 100 -15.60 28.41 -5.80
N LEU A 101 -15.40 29.05 -4.65
CA LEU A 101 -15.92 28.59 -3.37
C LEU A 101 -17.47 28.56 -3.33
N ALA A 102 -18.14 29.41 -4.11
CA ALA A 102 -19.60 29.36 -4.25
C ALA A 102 -20.08 28.24 -5.18
N ALA A 103 -19.25 27.75 -6.12
CA ALA A 103 -19.59 26.67 -7.05
C ALA A 103 -19.27 25.29 -6.49
N PHE A 104 -18.23 25.16 -5.67
CA PHE A 104 -17.73 23.89 -5.14
C PHE A 104 -18.70 23.12 -4.24
N PRO A 105 -19.58 23.73 -3.43
CA PRO A 105 -20.53 23.00 -2.59
C PRO A 105 -21.34 21.94 -3.33
N LEU A 106 -21.72 22.19 -4.58
CA LEU A 106 -22.44 21.20 -5.38
C LEU A 106 -21.58 20.00 -5.75
N LEU A 107 -20.29 20.23 -6.10
CA LEU A 107 -19.35 19.16 -6.43
C LEU A 107 -19.05 18.31 -5.19
N GLN A 108 -18.80 18.94 -4.05
CA GLN A 108 -18.50 18.28 -2.79
C GLN A 108 -19.66 17.38 -2.33
N VAL A 109 -20.89 17.89 -2.38
CA VAL A 109 -22.08 17.09 -2.03
C VAL A 109 -22.21 15.88 -2.97
N VAL A 110 -22.06 16.06 -4.29
CA VAL A 110 -22.16 14.95 -5.24
C VAL A 110 -21.03 13.93 -5.05
N HIS A 111 -19.81 14.39 -4.78
CA HIS A 111 -18.67 13.52 -4.52
C HIS A 111 -18.84 12.71 -3.22
N THR A 112 -19.51 13.27 -2.21
CA THR A 112 -19.74 12.61 -0.92
C THR A 112 -20.89 11.59 -0.96
N LEU A 113 -21.83 11.71 -1.92
CA LEU A 113 -23.02 10.87 -1.98
C LEU A 113 -22.76 9.35 -1.95
N PRO A 114 -21.81 8.79 -2.74
CA PRO A 114 -21.56 7.34 -2.68
C PRO A 114 -21.13 6.88 -1.29
N ALA A 115 -20.18 7.58 -0.67
CA ALA A 115 -19.69 7.25 0.68
C ALA A 115 -20.79 7.41 1.73
N ALA A 116 -21.56 8.49 1.69
CA ALA A 116 -22.68 8.73 2.61
C ALA A 116 -23.83 7.72 2.45
N ALA A 117 -23.95 7.13 1.26
CA ALA A 117 -24.94 6.08 0.98
C ALA A 117 -24.41 4.66 1.22
N HIS A 118 -23.19 4.51 1.73
CA HIS A 118 -22.47 3.24 1.89
C HIS A 118 -22.41 2.43 0.59
N LEU A 119 -22.33 3.12 -0.56
CA LEU A 119 -22.23 2.49 -1.88
C LEU A 119 -20.74 2.33 -2.23
N GLU A 120 -20.27 1.11 -2.11
CA GLU A 120 -18.96 0.74 -2.66
C GLU A 120 -19.06 0.57 -4.17
N LEU A 121 -18.48 1.50 -4.90
CA LEU A 121 -18.38 1.39 -6.35
C LEU A 121 -17.27 0.39 -6.69
N ALA A 122 -17.66 -0.77 -7.24
CA ALA A 122 -16.68 -1.75 -7.71
C ALA A 122 -15.87 -1.22 -8.91
N SER A 123 -14.59 -1.57 -8.98
CA SER A 123 -13.75 -1.29 -10.15
C SER A 123 -14.37 -1.89 -11.44
N PRO A 124 -14.43 -1.16 -12.57
CA PRO A 124 -13.77 0.15 -12.83
C PRO A 124 -14.66 1.39 -12.56
N TRP A 125 -15.83 1.25 -11.94
CA TRP A 125 -16.80 2.35 -11.80
C TRP A 125 -16.35 3.41 -10.79
N ASP A 126 -15.57 3.04 -9.77
CA ASP A 126 -14.87 3.95 -8.86
C ASP A 126 -13.96 4.92 -9.65
N THR A 127 -13.08 4.37 -10.47
CA THR A 127 -12.16 5.14 -11.31
C THR A 127 -12.90 6.02 -12.32
N VAL A 128 -13.98 5.52 -12.92
CA VAL A 128 -14.81 6.29 -13.85
C VAL A 128 -15.48 7.47 -13.13
N PHE A 129 -15.98 7.25 -11.90
CA PHE A 129 -16.59 8.30 -11.09
C PHE A 129 -15.57 9.39 -10.74
N GLU A 130 -14.38 9.03 -10.28
CA GLU A 130 -13.31 9.97 -9.95
C GLU A 130 -12.86 10.80 -11.16
N LEU A 131 -12.68 10.16 -12.33
CA LEU A 131 -12.35 10.85 -13.57
C LEU A 131 -13.46 11.79 -14.03
N ALA A 132 -14.73 11.41 -13.86
CA ALA A 132 -15.87 12.26 -14.18
C ALA A 132 -15.94 13.49 -13.24
N MET A 133 -15.70 13.31 -11.95
CA MET A 133 -15.64 14.39 -10.97
C MET A 133 -14.47 15.34 -11.26
N PHE A 134 -13.30 14.81 -11.61
CA PHE A 134 -12.15 15.61 -12.03
C PHE A 134 -12.45 16.43 -13.28
N GLY A 135 -13.02 15.81 -14.31
CA GLY A 135 -13.44 16.50 -15.53
C GLY A 135 -14.49 17.60 -15.26
N TRP A 136 -15.43 17.33 -14.35
CA TRP A 136 -16.43 18.33 -13.94
C TRP A 136 -15.78 19.51 -13.21
N MET A 137 -14.86 19.24 -12.30
CA MET A 137 -14.11 20.29 -11.59
C MET A 137 -13.33 21.19 -12.57
N ILE A 138 -12.59 20.59 -13.52
CA ILE A 138 -11.88 21.34 -14.57
C ILE A 138 -12.86 22.24 -15.34
N ALA A 139 -13.99 21.70 -15.78
CA ALA A 139 -14.98 22.44 -16.54
C ALA A 139 -15.59 23.62 -15.75
N VAL A 140 -15.81 23.43 -14.44
CA VAL A 140 -16.29 24.50 -13.54
C VAL A 140 -15.23 25.59 -13.37
N CYS A 141 -13.96 25.22 -13.17
CA CYS A 141 -12.84 26.16 -13.08
C CYS A 141 -12.65 26.96 -14.37
N VAL A 142 -12.67 26.28 -15.53
CA VAL A 142 -12.61 26.95 -16.86
C VAL A 142 -13.75 27.94 -17.00
N ARG A 143 -14.96 27.56 -16.62
CA ARG A 143 -16.14 28.40 -16.68
C ARG A 143 -16.07 29.62 -15.75
N ALA A 144 -15.55 29.43 -14.52
CA ALA A 144 -15.35 30.50 -13.57
C ALA A 144 -14.39 31.57 -14.13
N VAL A 145 -13.27 31.15 -14.71
CA VAL A 145 -12.32 32.06 -15.37
C VAL A 145 -12.95 32.74 -16.59
N HIS A 146 -13.69 31.95 -17.41
CA HIS A 146 -14.38 32.51 -18.57
C HIS A 146 -15.42 33.58 -18.21
N LEU A 147 -16.18 33.35 -17.14
CA LEU A 147 -17.18 34.29 -16.62
C LEU A 147 -16.57 35.63 -16.19
N LEU A 148 -15.38 35.58 -15.59
CA LEU A 148 -14.71 36.77 -15.04
C LEU A 148 -13.78 37.48 -16.04
N SER A 149 -13.40 36.82 -17.16
CA SER A 149 -12.46 37.37 -18.13
C SER A 149 -13.15 38.29 -19.12
N ASP A 150 -12.80 39.58 -19.11
CA ASP A 150 -13.21 40.59 -20.08
C ASP A 150 -12.29 40.66 -21.33
N SER A 151 -11.50 39.61 -21.56
CA SER A 151 -10.53 39.54 -22.66
C SER A 151 -11.20 39.52 -24.05
N PRO A 152 -10.49 40.00 -25.12
CA PRO A 152 -10.99 39.88 -26.47
C PRO A 152 -11.33 38.44 -26.85
N PRO A 153 -12.34 38.18 -27.71
CA PRO A 153 -12.89 36.86 -27.98
C PRO A 153 -11.82 35.80 -28.39
N ARG A 154 -10.80 36.23 -29.16
CA ARG A 154 -9.71 35.38 -29.62
C ARG A 154 -8.88 34.75 -28.50
N HIS A 155 -8.69 35.43 -27.39
CA HIS A 155 -7.85 34.99 -26.28
C HIS A 155 -8.65 34.56 -25.05
N ARG A 156 -9.94 34.84 -25.01
CA ARG A 156 -10.81 34.52 -23.87
C ARG A 156 -10.90 33.04 -23.60
N ILE A 157 -11.13 32.24 -24.62
CA ILE A 157 -11.22 30.77 -24.50
C ILE A 157 -9.86 30.19 -24.08
N ALA A 158 -8.77 30.59 -24.73
CA ALA A 158 -7.44 30.07 -24.41
C ALA A 158 -7.04 30.42 -22.96
N ARG A 159 -7.31 31.65 -22.50
CA ARG A 159 -7.04 32.06 -21.11
C ARG A 159 -7.92 31.34 -20.10
N ALA A 160 -9.21 31.13 -20.44
CA ALA A 160 -10.12 30.36 -19.61
C ALA A 160 -9.68 28.89 -19.46
N LEU A 161 -9.28 28.26 -20.57
CA LEU A 161 -8.76 26.88 -20.54
C LEU A 161 -7.46 26.77 -19.72
N LEU A 162 -6.48 27.63 -20.02
CA LEU A 162 -5.21 27.62 -19.29
C LEU A 162 -5.39 27.98 -17.81
N GLY A 163 -6.14 29.04 -17.52
CA GLY A 163 -6.41 29.47 -16.15
C GLY A 163 -7.25 28.48 -15.38
N GLY A 164 -8.24 27.87 -16.00
CA GLY A 164 -9.06 26.82 -15.39
C GLY A 164 -8.27 25.56 -15.09
N LEU A 165 -7.40 25.16 -15.99
CA LEU A 165 -6.50 24.01 -15.76
C LEU A 165 -5.49 24.30 -14.65
N LEU A 166 -4.85 25.48 -14.64
CA LEU A 166 -3.96 25.88 -13.57
C LEU A 166 -4.64 25.93 -12.20
N LEU A 167 -5.92 26.32 -12.17
CA LEU A 167 -6.71 26.38 -10.95
C LEU A 167 -7.14 24.97 -10.47
N SER A 168 -7.48 24.06 -11.39
CA SER A 168 -8.01 22.74 -11.05
C SER A 168 -6.93 21.77 -10.56
N LEU A 169 -5.74 21.78 -11.15
CA LEU A 169 -4.69 20.84 -10.80
C LEU A 169 -4.32 20.87 -9.30
N PRO A 170 -3.99 22.01 -8.69
CA PRO A 170 -3.70 22.06 -7.27
C PRO A 170 -4.87 21.68 -6.37
N LEU A 171 -6.10 21.99 -6.79
CA LEU A 171 -7.31 21.66 -6.03
C LEU A 171 -7.63 20.17 -6.05
N TRP A 172 -7.25 19.46 -7.12
CA TRP A 172 -7.45 18.01 -7.23
C TRP A 172 -6.36 17.21 -6.52
N PHE A 173 -5.11 17.52 -6.81
CA PHE A 173 -4.00 16.76 -6.23
C PHE A 173 -3.80 17.04 -4.74
N GLY A 174 -4.62 17.90 -4.18
CA GLY A 174 -4.57 18.25 -2.78
C GLY A 174 -3.17 18.75 -2.39
N PRO A 175 -2.87 18.88 -1.13
CA PRO A 175 -1.51 19.08 -0.69
C PRO A 175 -0.73 17.80 -1.00
N LEU A 176 0.24 17.98 -1.86
CA LEU A 176 1.17 16.98 -2.31
C LEU A 176 1.66 16.10 -1.15
N GLY A 177 1.13 14.87 -1.09
CA GLY A 177 1.81 13.80 -0.41
C GLY A 177 1.45 13.48 1.03
N GLY A 178 0.26 13.74 1.49
CA GLY A 178 -0.16 13.16 2.76
C GLY A 178 -1.67 13.26 2.99
N PRO A 179 -2.27 12.40 3.80
CA PRO A 179 -3.59 12.64 4.31
C PRO A 179 -3.51 13.95 5.07
N LEU A 180 -4.01 15.04 4.49
CA LEU A 180 -4.33 16.20 5.29
C LEU A 180 -5.39 15.73 6.25
N ASN A 181 -5.06 15.91 7.51
CA ASN A 181 -5.91 15.54 8.60
C ASN A 181 -7.34 16.01 8.31
N GLY A 182 -8.26 15.05 8.20
CA GLY A 182 -9.68 15.34 8.15
C GLY A 182 -10.13 16.07 9.42
N TRP A 183 -11.33 16.61 9.40
CA TRP A 183 -11.95 17.19 10.58
C TRP A 183 -12.38 16.13 11.59
N TRP A 184 -12.54 14.89 11.12
CA TRP A 184 -12.90 13.74 11.94
C TRP A 184 -11.86 12.65 11.71
N THR A 185 -11.27 12.19 12.79
CA THR A 185 -10.34 11.06 12.80
C THR A 185 -10.98 9.93 13.60
N ASN A 186 -10.89 8.72 13.12
CA ASN A 186 -11.26 7.58 13.93
C ASN A 186 -10.29 7.49 15.10
N ASP A 187 -10.75 7.11 16.27
CA ASP A 187 -9.85 6.81 17.41
C ASP A 187 -8.90 5.67 17.01
N ASP A 188 -9.31 4.78 16.10
CA ASP A 188 -8.45 3.80 15.45
C ASP A 188 -7.31 4.47 14.66
N ASP A 189 -7.55 5.60 13.96
CA ASP A 189 -6.50 6.36 13.26
C ASP A 189 -5.59 7.13 14.26
N ALA A 190 -6.12 7.56 15.40
CA ALA A 190 -5.35 8.21 16.46
C ALA A 190 -4.61 7.16 17.31
N ASP A 191 -5.24 6.04 17.61
CA ASP A 191 -4.62 4.86 18.20
C ASP A 191 -3.66 4.18 17.21
N GLU A 192 -3.93 4.18 15.89
CA GLU A 192 -2.99 3.80 14.86
C GLU A 192 -1.74 4.71 14.84
N ALA A 193 -1.90 6.01 15.07
CA ALA A 193 -0.77 6.94 15.20
C ALA A 193 -0.01 6.75 16.53
N ILE A 194 -0.69 6.25 17.59
CA ILE A 194 -0.11 5.99 18.92
C ILE A 194 0.29 4.51 19.06
N THR A 195 -0.42 3.57 18.42
CA THR A 195 -0.27 2.11 18.59
C THR A 195 0.43 1.39 17.44
N GLY A 196 1.05 2.10 16.49
CA GLY A 196 2.05 1.42 15.67
C GLY A 196 1.73 1.15 14.21
N SER A 197 0.86 1.91 13.56
CA SER A 197 0.74 1.84 12.09
C SER A 197 1.83 2.63 11.34
N ASN A 198 2.55 3.52 12.06
CA ASN A 198 3.70 4.22 11.49
C ASN A 198 5.01 3.49 11.84
N PRO A 199 5.70 2.90 10.85
CA PRO A 199 6.97 2.20 11.09
C PRO A 199 8.05 3.06 11.75
N ALA A 200 8.01 4.39 11.56
CA ALA A 200 8.96 5.33 12.15
C ALA A 200 8.49 5.90 13.50
N SER A 201 7.39 5.42 14.07
CA SER A 201 6.97 5.83 15.41
C SER A 201 7.91 5.27 16.49
N GLU A 202 8.13 6.03 17.57
CA GLU A 202 8.99 5.61 18.67
C GLU A 202 8.62 4.25 19.24
N PRO A 203 7.33 3.92 19.53
CA PRO A 203 6.95 2.61 20.04
C PRO A 203 7.31 1.46 19.09
N VAL A 204 7.06 1.61 17.78
CA VAL A 204 7.40 0.59 16.79
C VAL A 204 8.90 0.42 16.67
N MET A 205 9.65 1.52 16.56
CA MET A 205 11.11 1.46 16.46
C MET A 205 11.76 0.84 17.72
N ALA A 206 11.24 1.15 18.90
CA ALA A 206 11.69 0.54 20.13
C ALA A 206 11.39 -0.96 20.19
N MET A 207 10.20 -1.37 19.73
CA MET A 207 9.77 -2.78 19.70
C MET A 207 10.61 -3.62 18.74
N GLN A 208 11.08 -3.06 17.61
CA GLN A 208 11.79 -3.82 16.59
C GLN A 208 13.07 -4.50 17.07
N GLY A 209 13.80 -3.85 18.00
CA GLY A 209 14.96 -4.47 18.63
C GLY A 209 14.57 -5.74 19.41
N TYR A 210 13.54 -5.63 20.22
CA TYR A 210 13.05 -6.77 21.02
C TYR A 210 12.49 -7.90 20.18
N LEU A 211 11.71 -7.58 19.11
CA LEU A 211 11.15 -8.59 18.21
C LEU A 211 12.22 -9.39 17.49
N LEU A 212 13.30 -8.74 17.10
CA LEU A 212 14.40 -9.43 16.44
C LEU A 212 15.21 -10.25 17.44
N ASP A 213 15.56 -9.70 18.60
CA ASP A 213 16.32 -10.40 19.63
C ASP A 213 15.53 -11.62 20.15
N ASP A 214 14.22 -11.47 20.42
CA ASP A 214 13.33 -12.56 20.83
C ASP A 214 13.28 -13.68 19.78
N ALA A 215 13.17 -13.34 18.50
CA ALA A 215 13.18 -14.33 17.41
C ALA A 215 14.53 -15.03 17.23
N LEU A 216 15.63 -14.38 17.59
CA LEU A 216 16.97 -14.98 17.59
C LEU A 216 17.20 -15.86 18.83
N ASP A 217 16.77 -15.41 19.99
CA ASP A 217 16.89 -16.15 21.27
C ASP A 217 16.04 -17.46 21.26
N ASP A 218 14.93 -17.48 20.52
CA ASP A 218 14.07 -18.67 20.34
C ASP A 218 14.63 -19.68 19.31
N LEU A 219 15.75 -19.36 18.64
CA LEU A 219 16.35 -20.23 17.63
C LEU A 219 17.04 -21.44 18.26
N GLU A 220 16.62 -22.63 17.88
CA GLU A 220 17.21 -23.89 18.35
C GLU A 220 18.49 -24.24 17.59
N ASP A 221 19.49 -24.77 18.29
CA ASP A 221 20.70 -25.30 17.72
C ASP A 221 20.45 -26.53 16.82
N GLY A 222 21.36 -26.78 15.88
CA GLY A 222 21.40 -28.01 15.06
C GLY A 222 21.60 -29.25 15.89
N ARG A 223 20.90 -30.33 15.53
CA ARG A 223 20.95 -31.64 16.22
C ARG A 223 22.05 -32.54 15.61
N SER A 224 23.09 -32.84 16.33
CA SER A 224 24.19 -33.67 15.83
C SER A 224 23.73 -34.97 15.18
N GLY A 225 24.16 -35.26 13.95
CA GLY A 225 23.81 -36.44 13.17
C GLY A 225 22.38 -36.42 12.61
N VAL A 226 21.78 -35.25 12.53
CA VAL A 226 20.45 -35.01 11.94
C VAL A 226 20.56 -33.83 11.01
N THR A 227 20.30 -33.99 9.75
CA THR A 227 20.20 -32.86 8.82
C THR A 227 18.99 -31.99 9.20
N ASP A 228 19.23 -30.89 9.87
CA ASP A 228 18.21 -29.94 10.22
C ASP A 228 17.97 -28.92 9.10
N LEU A 229 16.74 -28.44 9.00
CA LEU A 229 16.37 -27.41 8.03
C LEU A 229 15.99 -26.13 8.78
N TYR A 230 16.72 -25.07 8.53
CA TYR A 230 16.38 -23.73 8.99
C TYR A 230 15.59 -23.01 7.90
N PHE A 231 14.51 -22.34 8.28
CA PHE A 231 13.68 -21.58 7.35
C PHE A 231 13.75 -20.08 7.65
N VAL A 232 14.11 -19.30 6.65
CA VAL A 232 14.08 -17.83 6.72
C VAL A 232 13.12 -17.29 5.68
N GLY A 233 12.04 -16.68 6.13
CA GLY A 233 11.11 -15.98 5.28
C GLY A 233 11.40 -14.48 5.25
N PHE A 234 11.36 -13.84 4.08
CA PHE A 234 11.71 -12.46 3.89
C PHE A 234 10.76 -11.76 2.91
N ALA A 235 9.87 -10.88 3.43
CA ALA A 235 8.89 -10.12 2.66
C ALA A 235 9.12 -8.60 2.88
N PRO A 236 10.02 -7.96 2.10
CA PRO A 236 10.45 -6.58 2.33
C PRO A 236 9.54 -5.51 1.73
N ASP A 237 8.49 -5.87 0.98
CA ASP A 237 7.62 -4.95 0.26
C ASP A 237 6.22 -4.88 0.87
N SER A 238 5.94 -3.78 1.58
CA SER A 238 4.68 -3.55 2.29
C SER A 238 3.50 -3.13 1.38
N ARG A 239 3.73 -2.90 0.09
CA ARG A 239 2.70 -2.39 -0.83
C ARG A 239 1.62 -3.40 -1.18
N ASN A 240 1.87 -4.68 -0.93
CA ASN A 240 0.94 -5.76 -1.29
C ASN A 240 0.84 -6.79 -0.16
N ASP A 241 -0.36 -6.98 0.38
CA ASP A 241 -0.66 -7.97 1.43
C ASP A 241 -0.41 -9.43 0.99
N GLY A 242 -0.41 -9.68 -0.31
CA GLY A 242 -0.07 -10.99 -0.88
C GLY A 242 1.30 -11.50 -0.43
N PHE A 243 2.33 -10.64 -0.31
CA PHE A 243 3.67 -11.05 0.11
C PHE A 243 3.69 -11.54 1.57
N ARG A 244 2.99 -10.86 2.47
CA ARG A 244 2.80 -11.31 3.85
C ARG A 244 2.12 -12.67 3.91
N LYS A 245 0.98 -12.82 3.21
CA LYS A 245 0.22 -14.09 3.15
C LYS A 245 1.02 -15.24 2.54
N GLU A 246 1.85 -14.97 1.54
CA GLU A 246 2.77 -15.96 0.97
C GLU A 246 3.76 -16.46 2.01
N LEU A 247 4.30 -15.54 2.80
CA LEU A 247 5.29 -15.89 3.80
C LEU A 247 4.66 -16.63 4.98
N ASP A 248 3.48 -16.23 5.44
CA ASP A 248 2.71 -16.94 6.45
C ASP A 248 2.43 -18.38 5.99
N LEU A 249 1.94 -18.57 4.74
CA LEU A 249 1.73 -19.89 4.14
C LEU A 249 3.01 -20.71 4.08
N ALA A 250 4.13 -20.10 3.70
CA ALA A 250 5.41 -20.78 3.59
C ALA A 250 5.90 -21.26 4.97
N GLN A 251 5.89 -20.37 5.98
CA GLN A 251 6.30 -20.71 7.34
C GLN A 251 5.44 -21.84 7.92
N ASP A 252 4.12 -21.77 7.82
CA ASP A 252 3.21 -22.80 8.28
C ASP A 252 3.55 -24.19 7.69
N VAL A 253 3.81 -24.24 6.39
CA VAL A 253 4.12 -25.49 5.71
C VAL A 253 5.49 -26.04 6.11
N MET A 254 6.49 -25.18 6.25
CA MET A 254 7.83 -25.59 6.66
C MET A 254 7.81 -26.11 8.10
N ASP A 255 7.13 -25.42 9.02
CA ASP A 255 6.99 -25.83 10.41
C ASP A 255 6.23 -27.15 10.59
N ASP A 256 5.19 -27.37 9.80
CA ASP A 256 4.34 -28.56 9.91
C ASP A 256 4.96 -29.79 9.23
N ARG A 257 5.74 -29.59 8.15
CA ARG A 257 6.20 -30.69 7.30
C ARG A 257 7.67 -31.02 7.44
N PHE A 258 8.50 -30.03 7.78
CA PHE A 258 9.95 -30.14 7.71
C PHE A 258 10.64 -29.89 9.06
N ASP A 259 9.86 -29.90 10.15
CA ASP A 259 10.37 -29.77 11.53
C ASP A 259 11.19 -28.49 11.76
N THR A 260 10.75 -27.38 11.11
CA THR A 260 11.43 -26.10 11.25
C THR A 260 10.91 -25.26 12.43
N ARG A 261 9.92 -25.74 13.18
CA ARG A 261 9.44 -25.08 14.40
C ARG A 261 10.58 -24.95 15.42
N GLY A 262 10.86 -23.72 15.82
CA GLY A 262 12.08 -23.39 16.58
C GLY A 262 13.33 -23.15 15.73
N ARG A 263 13.22 -23.33 14.38
CA ARG A 263 14.28 -23.04 13.38
C ARG A 263 13.74 -22.21 12.23
N SER A 264 12.64 -21.49 12.44
CA SER A 264 11.99 -20.63 11.44
C SER A 264 11.95 -19.19 11.91
N ILE A 265 12.41 -18.26 11.08
CA ILE A 265 12.31 -16.81 11.32
C ILE A 265 11.64 -16.14 10.12
N ALA A 266 10.63 -15.29 10.39
CA ALA A 266 9.96 -14.50 9.39
C ALA A 266 10.23 -13.01 9.61
N LEU A 267 10.81 -12.37 8.59
CA LEU A 267 11.00 -10.93 8.52
C LEU A 267 9.97 -10.33 7.55
N ILE A 268 9.13 -9.41 8.03
CA ILE A 268 7.99 -8.92 7.26
C ILE A 268 7.87 -7.39 7.35
N ASN A 269 7.76 -6.74 6.20
CA ASN A 269 7.36 -5.34 6.11
C ASN A 269 5.88 -5.27 5.78
N HIS A 270 5.04 -5.10 6.80
CA HIS A 270 3.61 -4.88 6.60
C HIS A 270 3.04 -4.11 7.80
N ARG A 271 2.08 -3.20 7.56
CA ARG A 271 1.50 -2.37 8.63
C ARG A 271 0.87 -3.18 9.77
N ASP A 272 0.24 -4.31 9.46
CA ASP A 272 -0.42 -5.16 10.46
C ASP A 272 0.54 -6.00 11.29
N THR A 273 1.84 -6.01 10.96
CA THR A 273 2.85 -6.84 11.65
C THR A 273 3.95 -6.02 12.35
N LEU A 274 3.86 -4.69 12.34
CA LEU A 274 4.91 -3.78 12.84
C LEU A 274 5.31 -4.02 14.30
N THR A 275 4.39 -4.51 15.12
CA THR A 275 4.60 -4.81 16.55
C THR A 275 4.64 -6.32 16.85
N GLN A 276 4.64 -7.17 15.83
CA GLN A 276 4.56 -8.64 15.97
C GLN A 276 5.71 -9.36 15.29
N LYS A 277 6.26 -8.79 14.22
CA LYS A 277 7.34 -9.38 13.42
C LYS A 277 8.47 -8.39 13.23
N PRO A 278 9.73 -8.85 13.20
CA PRO A 278 10.88 -7.99 12.86
C PRO A 278 10.77 -7.48 11.42
N PHE A 279 11.25 -6.27 11.17
CA PHE A 279 11.29 -5.69 9.83
C PHE A 279 12.17 -6.50 8.87
N ALA A 280 11.69 -6.66 7.63
CA ALA A 280 12.44 -7.23 6.53
C ALA A 280 13.42 -6.18 5.96
N THR A 281 14.56 -6.01 6.61
CA THR A 281 15.68 -5.18 6.15
C THR A 281 16.92 -6.04 5.90
N LEU A 282 17.82 -5.59 5.01
CA LEU A 282 19.10 -6.31 4.81
C LEU A 282 19.93 -6.42 6.09
N THR A 283 19.82 -5.45 6.99
CA THR A 283 20.50 -5.48 8.29
C THR A 283 19.95 -6.58 9.18
N ASN A 284 18.63 -6.74 9.27
CA ASN A 284 18.01 -7.78 10.05
C ASN A 284 18.26 -9.16 9.40
N LEU A 285 18.17 -9.26 8.08
CA LEU A 285 18.50 -10.50 7.37
C LEU A 285 19.94 -10.93 7.65
N ARG A 286 20.90 -10.00 7.68
CA ARG A 286 22.30 -10.30 8.05
C ARG A 286 22.38 -10.90 9.44
N ARG A 287 21.74 -10.28 10.43
CA ARG A 287 21.76 -10.78 11.83
C ARG A 287 21.16 -12.18 11.92
N VAL A 288 20.00 -12.41 11.28
CA VAL A 288 19.33 -13.71 11.26
C VAL A 288 20.23 -14.77 10.62
N LEU A 289 20.85 -14.50 9.46
CA LEU A 289 21.72 -15.47 8.80
C LEU A 289 23.00 -15.74 9.59
N GLN A 290 23.55 -14.74 10.28
CA GLN A 290 24.72 -14.92 11.16
C GLN A 290 24.38 -15.82 12.34
N GLU A 291 23.27 -15.57 13.03
CA GLU A 291 22.81 -16.40 14.17
C GLU A 291 22.55 -17.84 13.73
N ILE A 292 21.88 -18.05 12.58
CA ILE A 292 21.69 -19.39 12.02
C ILE A 292 23.03 -20.03 11.68
N GLY A 293 23.98 -19.30 11.11
CA GLY A 293 25.32 -19.81 10.80
C GLY A 293 26.10 -20.26 12.04
N ASP A 294 25.87 -19.59 13.19
CA ASP A 294 26.47 -19.96 14.47
C ASP A 294 25.75 -21.14 15.15
N ALA A 295 24.44 -21.29 14.93
CA ALA A 295 23.59 -22.35 15.53
C ALA A 295 23.61 -23.69 14.75
N MET A 296 23.86 -23.66 13.41
CA MET A 296 23.80 -24.83 12.54
C MET A 296 25.13 -25.55 12.40
N ASP A 297 25.09 -26.86 12.03
CA ASP A 297 26.26 -27.57 11.54
C ASP A 297 26.41 -27.28 10.01
N PRO A 298 27.47 -26.56 9.58
CA PRO A 298 27.62 -26.14 8.19
C PRO A 298 27.88 -27.33 7.22
N ASP A 299 28.28 -28.47 7.74
CA ASP A 299 28.52 -29.71 6.93
C ASP A 299 27.30 -30.62 6.87
N GLU A 300 26.27 -30.37 7.68
CA GLU A 300 25.09 -31.24 7.80
C GLU A 300 23.76 -30.52 7.56
N ASP A 301 23.61 -29.29 8.04
CA ASP A 301 22.35 -28.56 8.04
C ASP A 301 22.13 -27.69 6.79
N ILE A 302 20.87 -27.34 6.53
CA ILE A 302 20.45 -26.63 5.34
C ILE A 302 19.68 -25.37 5.73
N VAL A 303 19.93 -24.24 5.05
CA VAL A 303 19.09 -23.04 5.13
C VAL A 303 18.19 -22.94 3.91
N MET A 304 16.88 -22.84 4.11
CA MET A 304 15.92 -22.43 3.08
C MET A 304 15.56 -20.97 3.26
N LEU A 305 15.95 -20.14 2.31
CA LEU A 305 15.63 -18.71 2.26
C LEU A 305 14.52 -18.45 1.23
N TYR A 306 13.35 -18.04 1.69
CA TYR A 306 12.23 -17.65 0.84
C TYR A 306 12.10 -16.12 0.76
N LEU A 307 12.23 -15.58 -0.42
CA LEU A 307 12.18 -14.16 -0.72
C LEU A 307 10.95 -13.84 -1.57
N THR A 308 10.08 -12.93 -1.12
CA THR A 308 8.88 -12.52 -1.85
C THR A 308 8.69 -11.00 -1.82
N ALA A 309 8.68 -10.37 -2.98
CA ALA A 309 8.50 -8.92 -3.12
C ALA A 309 8.19 -8.53 -4.58
N GLY A 310 7.76 -7.28 -4.77
CA GLY A 310 7.73 -6.66 -6.09
C GLY A 310 9.14 -6.52 -6.70
N PRO A 311 9.22 -6.41 -8.04
CA PRO A 311 10.49 -6.26 -8.74
C PRO A 311 11.09 -4.87 -8.50
N GLU A 312 12.42 -4.83 -8.45
CA GLU A 312 13.23 -3.60 -8.45
C GLU A 312 14.12 -3.58 -9.71
N ALA A 313 14.80 -2.45 -9.93
CA ALA A 313 15.75 -2.32 -11.03
C ALA A 313 16.80 -3.43 -11.01
N GLU A 314 17.33 -3.78 -12.18
CA GLU A 314 18.39 -4.78 -12.36
C GLU A 314 18.05 -6.18 -11.82
N GLY A 315 16.74 -6.50 -11.67
CA GLY A 315 16.29 -7.83 -11.23
C GLY A 315 16.32 -8.03 -9.72
N GLY A 316 16.51 -6.98 -8.93
CA GLY A 316 16.40 -7.00 -7.48
C GLY A 316 14.96 -7.10 -6.97
N LEU A 317 14.81 -7.13 -5.65
CA LEU A 317 13.55 -7.08 -4.93
C LEU A 317 13.37 -5.71 -4.28
N ALA A 318 12.19 -5.14 -4.42
CA ALA A 318 11.84 -3.89 -3.77
C ALA A 318 11.78 -4.07 -2.24
N ALA A 319 12.37 -3.13 -1.52
CA ALA A 319 12.24 -3.02 -0.07
C ALA A 319 11.50 -1.72 0.24
N VAL A 320 10.25 -1.82 0.70
CA VAL A 320 9.34 -0.68 0.86
C VAL A 320 8.61 -0.77 2.19
N LEU A 321 8.77 0.26 3.03
CA LEU A 321 8.04 0.43 4.27
C LEU A 321 7.98 1.93 4.64
N PRO A 322 7.16 2.73 3.96
CA PRO A 322 7.10 4.16 4.19
C PRO A 322 6.73 4.50 5.65
N PRO A 323 7.36 5.54 6.24
CA PRO A 323 8.26 6.52 5.64
C PRO A 323 9.76 6.12 5.67
N LEU A 324 10.10 4.88 6.00
CA LEU A 324 11.49 4.43 6.06
C LEU A 324 12.09 4.30 4.66
N GLU A 325 13.33 4.75 4.49
CA GLU A 325 14.14 4.54 3.29
C GLU A 325 14.92 3.24 3.44
N LEU A 326 14.53 2.20 2.71
CA LEU A 326 15.14 0.88 2.77
C LEU A 326 16.00 0.60 1.52
N VAL A 327 17.03 -0.22 1.72
CA VAL A 327 17.92 -0.64 0.63
C VAL A 327 17.28 -1.82 -0.11
N PRO A 328 17.14 -1.76 -1.46
CA PRO A 328 16.68 -2.89 -2.27
C PRO A 328 17.56 -4.13 -2.09
N VAL A 329 16.96 -5.30 -2.28
CA VAL A 329 17.63 -6.58 -2.11
C VAL A 329 18.09 -7.11 -3.46
N THR A 330 19.40 -7.30 -3.65
CA THR A 330 19.95 -7.83 -4.89
C THR A 330 20.47 -9.26 -4.71
N PRO A 331 20.59 -10.05 -5.80
CA PRO A 331 21.17 -11.38 -5.73
C PRO A 331 22.57 -11.38 -5.10
N GLU A 332 23.42 -10.38 -5.45
CA GLU A 332 24.77 -10.22 -4.92
C GLU A 332 24.78 -9.94 -3.41
N SER A 333 23.84 -9.09 -2.94
CA SER A 333 23.71 -8.82 -1.50
C SER A 333 23.34 -10.06 -0.72
N VAL A 334 22.40 -10.87 -1.21
CA VAL A 334 22.00 -12.12 -0.58
C VAL A 334 23.13 -13.15 -0.59
N LYS A 335 23.85 -13.30 -1.72
CA LYS A 335 25.02 -14.17 -1.80
C LYS A 335 26.07 -13.78 -0.75
N GLN A 336 26.41 -12.50 -0.68
CA GLN A 336 27.39 -12.00 0.29
C GLN A 336 26.96 -12.24 1.74
N LEU A 337 25.67 -12.12 2.07
CA LEU A 337 25.16 -12.38 3.41
C LEU A 337 25.28 -13.85 3.78
N LEU A 338 24.89 -14.77 2.90
CA LEU A 338 25.00 -16.21 3.09
C LEU A 338 26.46 -16.66 3.20
N ASP A 339 27.34 -16.14 2.34
CA ASP A 339 28.78 -16.44 2.37
C ASP A 339 29.43 -15.95 3.68
N SER A 340 29.07 -14.74 4.13
CA SER A 340 29.60 -14.15 5.37
C SER A 340 29.10 -14.87 6.65
N ALA A 341 27.96 -15.52 6.59
CA ALA A 341 27.40 -16.34 7.66
C ALA A 341 27.96 -17.77 7.68
N GLY A 342 28.82 -18.15 6.74
CA GLY A 342 29.39 -19.50 6.66
C GLY A 342 28.38 -20.59 6.27
N ILE A 343 27.19 -20.22 5.80
CA ILE A 343 26.14 -21.15 5.41
C ILE A 343 26.52 -21.81 4.10
N ARG A 344 26.72 -23.12 4.10
CA ARG A 344 27.14 -23.89 2.95
C ARG A 344 25.95 -24.40 2.13
N PHE A 345 25.10 -25.23 2.71
CA PHE A 345 23.96 -25.81 2.01
C PHE A 345 22.75 -24.89 2.01
N ARG A 346 22.29 -24.49 0.80
CA ARG A 346 21.31 -23.41 0.62
C ARG A 346 20.19 -23.82 -0.33
N VAL A 347 18.94 -23.51 0.03
CA VAL A 347 17.80 -23.52 -0.87
C VAL A 347 17.27 -22.09 -0.94
N ILE A 348 17.35 -21.45 -2.09
CA ILE A 348 16.90 -20.06 -2.27
C ILE A 348 15.70 -20.08 -3.19
N VAL A 349 14.58 -19.60 -2.69
CA VAL A 349 13.32 -19.50 -3.43
C VAL A 349 12.96 -18.04 -3.58
N VAL A 350 12.77 -17.57 -4.82
CA VAL A 350 12.48 -16.16 -5.13
C VAL A 350 11.15 -16.04 -5.86
N SER A 351 10.18 -15.40 -5.20
CA SER A 351 8.87 -15.08 -5.75
C SER A 351 8.83 -13.58 -6.12
N THR A 352 9.10 -13.30 -7.41
CA THR A 352 9.05 -11.96 -7.98
C THR A 352 8.85 -12.03 -9.49
N CYS A 353 8.50 -10.91 -10.12
CA CYS A 353 8.21 -10.86 -11.56
C CYS A 353 9.42 -10.73 -12.48
N ALA A 354 10.64 -10.61 -11.94
CA ALA A 354 11.86 -10.40 -12.73
C ALA A 354 13.06 -11.10 -12.08
N ALA A 355 12.95 -12.42 -11.82
CA ALA A 355 13.94 -13.17 -11.05
C ALA A 355 15.10 -13.76 -11.87
N GLY A 356 15.28 -13.37 -13.15
CA GLY A 356 16.25 -14.02 -14.04
C GLY A 356 17.71 -14.01 -13.56
N ALA A 357 18.16 -12.92 -12.98
CA ALA A 357 19.54 -12.73 -12.50
C ALA A 357 19.89 -13.59 -11.26
N TRP A 358 18.89 -14.07 -10.52
CA TRP A 358 19.10 -14.78 -9.26
C TRP A 358 19.79 -16.11 -9.43
N ILE A 359 19.43 -16.89 -10.45
CA ILE A 359 20.08 -18.20 -10.72
C ILE A 359 21.53 -17.99 -11.09
N ASP A 360 21.81 -17.06 -12.02
CA ASP A 360 23.16 -16.85 -12.55
C ASP A 360 24.15 -16.39 -11.45
N THR A 361 23.65 -15.64 -10.45
CA THR A 361 24.47 -15.13 -9.35
C THR A 361 24.66 -16.14 -8.21
N LEU A 362 23.60 -16.95 -7.92
CA LEU A 362 23.55 -17.77 -6.71
C LEU A 362 23.85 -19.26 -6.96
N HIS A 363 23.89 -19.68 -8.23
CA HIS A 363 24.14 -21.09 -8.58
C HIS A 363 25.56 -21.52 -8.19
N ASP A 364 25.66 -22.58 -7.40
CA ASP A 364 26.87 -23.35 -7.11
C ASP A 364 26.55 -24.81 -6.79
N ASP A 365 27.57 -25.64 -6.43
CA ASP A 365 27.40 -27.07 -6.17
C ASP A 365 26.56 -27.35 -4.90
N ASP A 366 26.58 -26.49 -3.92
CA ASP A 366 25.92 -26.63 -2.62
C ASP A 366 24.64 -25.78 -2.50
N THR A 367 24.17 -25.20 -3.62
CA THR A 367 23.00 -24.30 -3.65
C THR A 367 21.92 -24.81 -4.62
N ALA A 368 20.64 -24.79 -4.18
CA ALA A 368 19.47 -24.91 -5.03
C ALA A 368 18.77 -23.56 -5.15
N VAL A 369 18.47 -23.11 -6.36
CA VAL A 369 17.78 -21.84 -6.62
C VAL A 369 16.54 -22.09 -7.44
N LEU A 370 15.36 -21.76 -6.89
CA LEU A 370 14.07 -21.79 -7.57
C LEU A 370 13.56 -20.36 -7.74
N VAL A 371 13.25 -19.95 -8.95
CA VAL A 371 12.71 -18.63 -9.21
C VAL A 371 11.34 -18.73 -9.89
N SER A 372 10.40 -17.91 -9.47
CA SER A 372 9.16 -17.68 -10.21
C SER A 372 9.48 -17.04 -11.56
N SER A 373 8.58 -17.09 -12.49
CA SER A 373 8.75 -16.66 -13.89
C SER A 373 9.80 -15.57 -14.12
N PRO A 374 10.81 -15.81 -14.97
CA PRO A 374 11.82 -14.79 -15.32
C PRO A 374 11.34 -13.83 -16.43
N GLY A 375 10.08 -13.88 -16.87
CA GLY A 375 9.59 -13.16 -18.02
C GLY A 375 9.06 -11.77 -17.69
N GLN A 376 9.12 -10.89 -18.70
CA GLN A 376 8.58 -9.53 -18.65
C GLN A 376 7.04 -9.46 -18.70
N ASP A 377 6.35 -10.58 -18.62
CA ASP A 377 4.90 -10.62 -18.64
C ASP A 377 4.33 -10.29 -17.25
N ARG A 378 4.03 -9.01 -17.05
CA ARG A 378 3.52 -8.41 -15.80
C ARG A 378 2.08 -8.83 -15.47
N THR A 379 1.49 -9.77 -16.18
CA THR A 379 0.04 -10.02 -16.15
C THR A 379 -0.44 -11.09 -15.17
N ARG A 380 0.44 -11.82 -14.49
CA ARG A 380 0.01 -12.83 -13.49
C ARG A 380 0.91 -12.88 -12.27
N GLY A 381 0.40 -12.42 -11.14
CA GLY A 381 1.09 -12.41 -9.85
C GLY A 381 1.86 -11.12 -9.56
N CYS A 382 1.87 -10.16 -10.50
CA CYS A 382 2.40 -8.81 -10.34
C CYS A 382 1.34 -7.74 -10.55
N ASP A 383 0.10 -8.13 -10.53
CA ASP A 383 -1.09 -7.30 -10.72
C ASP A 383 -1.54 -6.56 -9.44
N GLY A 384 -0.78 -6.71 -8.36
CA GLY A 384 -1.13 -6.09 -7.06
C GLY A 384 -2.21 -6.85 -6.30
N SER A 385 -2.51 -8.10 -6.70
CA SER A 385 -3.45 -8.97 -5.96
C SER A 385 -3.03 -9.13 -4.51
N ALA A 386 -3.95 -8.90 -3.58
CA ALA A 386 -3.75 -9.13 -2.15
C ALA A 386 -3.72 -10.62 -1.77
N GLU A 387 -3.83 -11.54 -2.73
CA GLU A 387 -3.78 -12.98 -2.52
C GLU A 387 -2.40 -13.55 -2.87
N PRO A 388 -2.01 -14.71 -2.27
CA PRO A 388 -0.77 -15.38 -2.61
C PRO A 388 -0.65 -15.69 -4.10
N SER A 389 0.54 -15.52 -4.67
CA SER A 389 0.79 -15.79 -6.08
C SER A 389 0.50 -17.26 -6.46
N PRO A 390 0.19 -17.55 -7.72
CA PRO A 390 0.07 -18.91 -8.21
C PRO A 390 1.34 -19.75 -7.96
N PHE A 391 2.52 -19.12 -8.00
CA PHE A 391 3.81 -19.77 -7.73
C PHE A 391 3.92 -20.24 -6.27
N SER A 392 3.71 -19.35 -5.30
CA SER A 392 3.78 -19.71 -3.88
C SER A 392 2.68 -20.70 -3.49
N THR A 393 1.48 -20.58 -4.06
CA THR A 393 0.39 -21.54 -3.88
C THR A 393 0.75 -22.91 -4.44
N ALA A 394 1.41 -22.98 -5.61
CA ALA A 394 1.88 -24.26 -6.17
C ALA A 394 2.98 -24.89 -5.31
N LEU A 395 3.96 -24.09 -4.88
CA LEU A 395 5.08 -24.59 -4.08
C LEU A 395 4.65 -24.97 -2.66
N PHE A 396 4.20 -24.02 -1.87
CA PHE A 396 3.86 -24.24 -0.46
C PHE A 396 2.46 -24.82 -0.26
N GLY A 397 1.48 -24.37 -1.04
CA GLY A 397 0.10 -24.85 -0.91
C GLY A 397 -0.08 -26.31 -1.38
N ARG A 398 0.72 -26.80 -2.32
CA ARG A 398 0.57 -28.13 -2.94
C ARG A 398 1.82 -28.99 -2.90
N ALA A 399 2.89 -28.57 -3.61
CA ALA A 399 4.06 -29.46 -3.86
C ALA A 399 4.77 -29.87 -2.57
N LEU A 400 5.16 -28.92 -1.71
CA LEU A 400 5.84 -29.23 -0.44
C LEU A 400 4.93 -29.96 0.57
N ARG A 401 3.60 -29.86 0.43
CA ARG A 401 2.66 -30.63 1.27
C ARG A 401 2.55 -32.10 0.87
N SER A 402 2.73 -32.43 -0.41
CA SER A 402 2.45 -33.77 -0.96
C SER A 402 3.67 -34.52 -1.46
N ALA A 403 4.72 -33.83 -1.91
CA ALA A 403 5.91 -34.49 -2.50
C ALA A 403 6.72 -35.33 -1.49
N ASP A 404 7.40 -36.31 -2.03
CA ASP A 404 8.23 -37.23 -1.24
C ASP A 404 9.60 -36.66 -0.85
N SER A 405 10.02 -35.55 -1.41
CA SER A 405 11.25 -34.83 -1.06
C SER A 405 11.18 -33.38 -1.51
N ILE A 406 12.03 -32.52 -0.93
CA ILE A 406 12.14 -31.13 -1.37
C ILE A 406 12.53 -31.05 -2.85
N PRO A 407 13.57 -31.78 -3.35
CA PRO A 407 13.89 -31.76 -4.78
C PRO A 407 12.71 -32.16 -5.68
N ALA A 408 11.91 -33.16 -5.27
CA ALA A 408 10.73 -33.57 -6.02
C ALA A 408 9.68 -32.44 -6.04
N ALA A 409 9.43 -31.79 -4.90
CA ALA A 409 8.50 -30.62 -4.84
C ALA A 409 8.96 -29.48 -5.74
N LEU A 410 10.25 -29.15 -5.74
CA LEU A 410 10.79 -28.11 -6.61
C LEU A 410 10.64 -28.46 -8.09
N ALA A 411 10.88 -29.74 -8.46
CA ALA A 411 10.68 -30.21 -9.82
C ALA A 411 9.20 -30.19 -10.26
N ASP A 412 8.28 -30.58 -9.36
CA ASP A 412 6.84 -30.54 -9.63
C ASP A 412 6.34 -29.11 -9.92
N VAL A 413 6.87 -28.11 -9.22
CA VAL A 413 6.53 -26.70 -9.47
C VAL A 413 7.03 -26.24 -10.85
N VAL A 414 8.23 -26.65 -11.25
CA VAL A 414 8.76 -26.36 -12.60
C VAL A 414 7.96 -27.07 -13.68
N ALA A 415 7.45 -28.25 -13.41
CA ALA A 415 6.64 -29.02 -14.37
C ALA A 415 5.17 -28.56 -14.43
N ASP A 416 4.70 -27.67 -13.52
CA ASP A 416 3.30 -27.24 -13.45
C ASP A 416 2.90 -26.43 -14.70
N PRO A 417 1.97 -26.92 -15.56
CA PRO A 417 1.57 -26.23 -16.76
C PRO A 417 0.91 -24.86 -16.49
N ALA A 418 0.33 -24.66 -15.31
CA ALA A 418 -0.30 -23.40 -14.93
C ALA A 418 0.73 -22.27 -14.70
N LEU A 419 1.98 -22.63 -14.40
CA LEU A 419 3.10 -21.72 -14.18
C LEU A 419 3.98 -21.56 -15.43
N ASN A 420 3.86 -22.48 -16.41
CA ASN A 420 4.67 -22.53 -17.63
C ASN A 420 4.09 -21.68 -18.77
N GLY A 421 3.89 -20.36 -18.56
CA GLY A 421 3.75 -19.40 -19.65
C GLY A 421 5.06 -19.23 -20.44
N ALA A 422 5.15 -18.27 -21.36
CA ALA A 422 6.31 -18.04 -22.25
C ALA A 422 7.66 -17.83 -21.53
N SER A 423 7.69 -17.79 -20.20
CA SER A 423 8.85 -17.54 -19.35
C SER A 423 8.78 -18.33 -18.05
N GLY A 424 8.49 -19.62 -18.10
CA GLY A 424 8.20 -20.48 -16.95
C GLY A 424 9.17 -20.41 -15.76
N THR A 425 8.72 -20.96 -14.64
CA THR A 425 9.53 -21.16 -13.43
C THR A 425 10.85 -21.85 -13.73
N ARG A 426 11.95 -21.36 -13.21
CA ARG A 426 13.29 -21.93 -13.43
C ARG A 426 13.88 -22.46 -12.12
N LEU A 427 14.57 -23.59 -12.25
CA LEU A 427 15.25 -24.29 -11.15
C LEU A 427 16.68 -24.59 -11.54
N SER A 428 17.61 -24.38 -10.62
CA SER A 428 18.97 -24.88 -10.65
C SER A 428 19.24 -25.63 -9.33
N ILE A 429 19.75 -26.83 -9.39
CA ILE A 429 20.12 -27.59 -8.20
C ILE A 429 21.55 -28.08 -8.39
N GLY A 430 22.43 -27.74 -7.46
CA GLY A 430 23.79 -28.27 -7.39
C GLY A 430 23.82 -29.71 -6.87
N PRO A 431 24.82 -30.53 -7.28
CA PRO A 431 24.87 -31.92 -6.89
C PRO A 431 25.11 -32.15 -5.38
N GLY A 432 25.79 -31.23 -4.69
CA GLY A 432 26.03 -31.32 -3.25
C GLY A 432 24.75 -31.11 -2.47
N ILE A 433 23.99 -30.05 -2.75
CA ILE A 433 22.71 -29.77 -2.08
C ILE A 433 21.64 -30.83 -2.42
N ASP A 434 21.58 -31.36 -3.63
CA ASP A 434 20.61 -32.41 -3.97
C ASP A 434 20.81 -33.67 -3.08
N ALA A 435 22.05 -34.06 -2.82
CA ALA A 435 22.37 -35.16 -1.93
C ALA A 435 21.93 -34.85 -0.48
N GLN A 436 22.17 -33.64 0.00
CA GLN A 436 21.83 -33.20 1.36
C GLN A 436 20.32 -33.10 1.57
N LEU A 437 19.56 -32.54 0.62
CA LEU A 437 18.10 -32.43 0.68
C LEU A 437 17.37 -33.78 0.78
N ARG A 438 17.96 -34.87 0.35
CA ARG A 438 17.38 -36.23 0.48
C ARG A 438 17.45 -36.76 1.91
N GLN A 439 18.27 -36.17 2.78
CA GLN A 439 18.45 -36.58 4.17
C GLN A 439 17.49 -35.88 5.12
N VAL A 440 16.86 -34.76 4.68
CA VAL A 440 15.92 -33.98 5.48
C VAL A 440 14.73 -34.83 5.96
N LYS A 441 14.50 -34.87 7.28
CA LYS A 441 13.35 -35.54 7.89
C LYS A 441 12.05 -34.83 7.56
N ARG A 442 10.98 -35.61 7.39
CA ARG A 442 9.65 -35.11 7.03
C ARG A 442 8.59 -35.60 7.98
N GLY A 443 7.66 -34.72 8.38
CA GLY A 443 6.41 -35.10 9.02
C GLY A 443 5.47 -35.87 8.07
N ALA A 444 4.46 -36.52 8.62
CA ALA A 444 3.43 -37.19 7.79
C ALA A 444 2.72 -36.17 6.86
N PRO A 445 2.35 -36.60 5.62
CA PRO A 445 1.63 -35.68 4.71
C PRO A 445 0.32 -35.21 5.36
N THR A 446 0.17 -33.89 5.46
CA THR A 446 -1.07 -33.30 5.96
C THR A 446 -2.15 -33.54 4.92
N LYS A 447 -3.17 -34.36 5.24
CA LYS A 447 -4.35 -34.52 4.39
C LYS A 447 -4.94 -33.13 4.20
N THR A 448 -5.07 -32.69 2.97
CA THR A 448 -5.67 -31.42 2.58
C THR A 448 -6.98 -31.24 3.36
N ALA A 449 -6.97 -30.34 4.35
CA ALA A 449 -8.20 -29.82 4.89
C ALA A 449 -8.83 -29.02 3.74
N ALA A 450 -9.88 -29.59 3.14
CA ALA A 450 -10.70 -28.87 2.17
C ALA A 450 -11.02 -27.51 2.77
N LEU A 451 -10.78 -26.44 2.01
CA LEU A 451 -11.15 -25.07 2.30
C LEU A 451 -12.61 -25.05 2.83
N ARG A 452 -12.78 -25.19 4.13
CA ARG A 452 -14.05 -24.87 4.78
C ARG A 452 -14.11 -23.35 4.84
N GLY A 453 -14.96 -22.80 3.98
CA GLY A 453 -15.33 -21.41 4.05
C GLY A 453 -15.67 -21.05 5.49
N ILE A 454 -15.03 -20.00 6.00
CA ILE A 454 -15.39 -19.37 7.25
C ILE A 454 -16.72 -18.66 6.97
N ALA A 455 -17.83 -19.39 7.22
CA ALA A 455 -19.13 -18.77 7.36
C ALA A 455 -19.12 -18.05 8.71
N PHE A 456 -19.16 -16.75 8.69
CA PHE A 456 -19.44 -15.93 9.86
C PHE A 456 -20.86 -16.27 10.33
N ASP A 457 -20.97 -17.07 11.38
CA ASP A 457 -22.23 -17.31 12.09
C ASP A 457 -22.42 -16.19 13.11
N ALA A 458 -23.23 -15.21 12.72
CA ALA A 458 -23.68 -14.13 13.60
C ALA A 458 -24.80 -14.67 14.51
N GLY A 459 -24.41 -15.34 15.58
CA GLY A 459 -25.36 -15.72 16.64
C GLY A 459 -25.50 -14.60 17.68
N PRO A 460 -26.72 -14.26 18.14
CA PRO A 460 -26.95 -13.15 19.07
C PRO A 460 -26.52 -13.53 20.49
N GLY A 461 -25.45 -12.87 20.95
CA GLY A 461 -24.99 -12.96 22.33
C GLY A 461 -25.99 -12.32 23.29
N ARG A 462 -26.57 -13.15 24.11
CA ARG A 462 -27.44 -12.78 25.24
C ARG A 462 -26.57 -12.24 26.38
N PHE A 463 -26.68 -10.95 26.67
CA PHE A 463 -26.15 -10.38 27.89
C PHE A 463 -26.96 -10.85 29.08
N ASP A 464 -26.38 -11.62 29.97
CA ASP A 464 -26.92 -11.96 31.26
C ASP A 464 -26.38 -11.01 32.32
N ASN A 465 -27.25 -10.16 32.88
CA ASN A 465 -26.96 -9.29 34.01
C ASN A 465 -27.06 -10.13 35.31
N GLY A 466 -25.94 -10.36 35.95
CA GLY A 466 -25.93 -11.03 37.26
C GLY A 466 -24.75 -10.67 38.16
N ARG A 467 -24.98 -9.65 38.98
CA ARG A 467 -24.51 -9.49 40.39
C ARG A 467 -23.13 -10.04 40.78
N LEU A 468 -22.19 -9.18 41.08
CA LEU A 468 -21.76 -8.72 42.43
C LEU A 468 -20.63 -7.70 42.24
#